data_c69276275befa74ac07c97b3e5aca7c0
#
_entry.id   c69276275befa74ac07c97b3e5aca7c0
#
_cell.length_a   1.000
_cell.length_b   1.000
_cell.length_c   1.000
_cell.angle_alpha   90.00
_cell.angle_beta   90.00
_cell.angle_gamma   90.00
#
_symmetry.space_group_name_H-M   'P 1'
#
loop_
_entity.id
_entity.type
_entity.pdbx_description
1 polymer ?
#
loop_
_entity_poly.entity_id
_entity_poly.type
_entity_poly.pdbx_seq_one_letter_code
_entity_poly.pdbx_strand_id
1 'polypeptide(L)'
;MKNIFTGIFLLVSACFMQAQTPNYYRNPDKIYLDSKEGHNGSFTWQMHKADETKDPAEKISQPGYQTGKWMPAIVPGTVLNSLVHNKMYPEPYYGMNNKLDRNIIPDLAKTGREFYTYWFRTEFDVPENYKDKIVWLQVDGINYRAEIWVNGYLLGNMSGMFKPEYINIDILRFEHA
;
A
#
# COMPACT_ATOMS: atom_id res chain seq x y z
N MET A 1 -30.85 63.85 5.84
CA MET A 1 -29.58 63.66 5.10
C MET A 1 -29.09 62.26 5.49
N LYS A 2 -29.13 61.32 4.55
CA LYS A 2 -28.67 59.96 4.76
C LYS A 2 -27.20 59.88 4.27
N ASN A 3 -26.28 59.55 5.18
CA ASN A 3 -24.90 59.30 4.83
C ASN A 3 -24.79 57.86 4.29
N ILE A 4 -24.41 57.75 3.01
CA ILE A 4 -24.13 56.51 2.35
C ILE A 4 -22.60 56.28 2.51
N PHE A 5 -22.21 55.26 3.32
CA PHE A 5 -20.85 54.79 3.38
C PHE A 5 -20.65 53.72 2.29
N THR A 6 -19.87 54.04 1.27
CA THR A 6 -19.43 53.08 0.25
C THR A 6 -18.19 52.37 0.74
N GLY A 7 -18.34 51.16 1.25
CA GLY A 7 -17.22 50.29 1.58
C GLY A 7 -16.74 49.59 0.31
N ILE A 8 -15.49 49.84 -0.09
CA ILE A 8 -14.81 49.08 -1.14
C ILE A 8 -14.41 47.75 -0.53
N PHE A 9 -15.11 46.64 -0.91
CA PHE A 9 -14.69 45.29 -0.61
C PHE A 9 -13.66 44.86 -1.65
N LEU A 10 -12.40 44.81 -1.25
CA LEU A 10 -11.34 44.18 -2.03
C LEU A 10 -11.47 42.66 -1.86
N LEU A 11 -12.08 41.98 -2.83
CA LEU A 11 -12.07 40.56 -2.94
C LEU A 11 -10.66 40.12 -3.35
N VAL A 12 -9.80 39.82 -2.38
CA VAL A 12 -8.55 39.12 -2.63
C VAL A 12 -8.93 37.67 -2.93
N SER A 13 -9.08 37.34 -4.21
CA SER A 13 -9.14 35.96 -4.66
C SER A 13 -7.78 35.35 -4.40
N ALA A 14 -7.61 34.68 -3.25
CA ALA A 14 -6.52 33.80 -3.02
C ALA A 14 -6.70 32.60 -3.96
N CYS A 15 -6.04 32.67 -5.11
CA CYS A 15 -5.91 31.51 -5.99
C CYS A 15 -5.04 30.48 -5.25
N PHE A 16 -5.68 29.58 -4.52
CA PHE A 16 -5.01 28.38 -4.07
C PHE A 16 -4.71 27.57 -5.32
N MET A 17 -3.51 27.73 -5.84
CA MET A 17 -2.92 26.74 -6.72
C MET A 17 -2.75 25.46 -5.88
N GLN A 18 -3.78 24.63 -5.85
CA GLN A 18 -3.57 23.24 -5.54
C GLN A 18 -2.59 22.73 -6.58
N ALA A 19 -1.38 22.43 -6.14
CA ALA A 19 -0.45 21.67 -6.96
C ALA A 19 -1.16 20.36 -7.27
N GLN A 20 -1.78 20.30 -8.44
CA GLN A 20 -2.27 19.03 -8.99
C GLN A 20 -1.00 18.18 -9.15
N THR A 21 -0.84 17.21 -8.27
CA THR A 21 0.11 16.13 -8.54
C THR A 21 -0.15 15.66 -9.96
N PRO A 22 0.90 15.56 -10.80
CA PRO A 22 0.71 15.17 -12.18
C PRO A 22 -0.16 13.91 -12.20
N ASN A 23 -1.29 14.01 -12.88
CA ASN A 23 -2.14 12.86 -13.14
C ASN A 23 -1.32 11.96 -14.08
N TYR A 24 -0.43 11.16 -13.52
CA TYR A 24 0.15 10.05 -14.25
C TYR A 24 -1.04 9.27 -14.78
N TYR A 25 -1.15 9.18 -16.09
CA TYR A 25 -2.24 8.56 -16.82
C TYR A 25 -2.56 7.21 -16.19
N ARG A 26 -3.46 7.21 -15.21
CA ARG A 26 -3.99 5.97 -14.67
C ARG A 26 -4.92 5.41 -15.72
N ASN A 27 -4.65 4.20 -16.11
CA ASN A 27 -5.50 3.50 -17.06
C ASN A 27 -6.88 3.30 -16.38
N PRO A 28 -7.99 3.78 -16.99
CA PRO A 28 -9.33 3.62 -16.42
C PRO A 28 -9.77 2.16 -16.32
N ASP A 29 -9.13 1.26 -17.09
CA ASP A 29 -9.38 -0.18 -17.05
C ASP A 29 -8.57 -0.90 -15.97
N LYS A 30 -7.89 -0.18 -15.08
CA LYS A 30 -7.10 -0.74 -13.98
C LYS A 30 -7.59 -0.26 -12.61
N ILE A 31 -7.60 -1.18 -11.66
CA ILE A 31 -7.74 -0.87 -10.24
C ILE A 31 -6.32 -0.82 -9.66
N TYR A 32 -6.01 0.27 -8.99
CA TYR A 32 -4.71 0.45 -8.34
C TYR A 32 -4.84 0.16 -6.85
N LEU A 33 -4.25 -0.95 -6.41
CA LEU A 33 -4.28 -1.39 -5.02
C LEU A 33 -3.19 -0.65 -4.22
N ASP A 34 -3.32 0.66 -4.10
CA ASP A 34 -2.41 1.48 -3.29
C ASP A 34 -3.10 2.03 -2.03
N SER A 35 -2.29 2.40 -1.03
CA SER A 35 -2.79 2.95 0.23
C SER A 35 -2.86 4.48 0.24
N LYS A 36 -2.61 5.14 -0.89
CA LYS A 36 -2.60 6.61 -0.97
C LYS A 36 -4.02 7.16 -1.09
N GLU A 37 -4.36 8.11 -0.22
CA GLU A 37 -5.61 8.87 -0.33
C GLU A 37 -5.67 9.66 -1.64
N GLY A 38 -6.89 9.79 -2.20
CA GLY A 38 -7.16 10.60 -3.39
C GLY A 38 -7.09 9.88 -4.72
N HIS A 39 -6.85 8.59 -4.73
CA HIS A 39 -6.98 7.73 -5.89
C HIS A 39 -8.32 6.93 -5.82
N ASN A 40 -8.90 6.57 -6.95
CA ASN A 40 -10.11 5.76 -7.00
C ASN A 40 -9.89 4.42 -6.27
N GLY A 41 -10.19 4.40 -4.96
CA GLY A 41 -9.99 3.31 -4.04
C GLY A 41 -8.68 3.45 -3.25
N SER A 42 -8.70 4.14 -2.09
CA SER A 42 -7.66 3.90 -1.08
C SER A 42 -7.96 2.57 -0.43
N PHE A 43 -7.09 1.59 -0.68
CA PHE A 43 -7.20 0.28 -0.06
C PHE A 43 -6.52 0.30 1.30
N THR A 44 -7.16 -0.33 2.26
CA THR A 44 -6.58 -0.48 3.60
C THR A 44 -5.61 -1.66 3.58
N TRP A 45 -4.33 -1.35 3.41
CA TRP A 45 -3.29 -2.33 3.58
C TRP A 45 -2.92 -2.47 5.04
N GLN A 46 -2.72 -3.71 5.46
CA GLN A 46 -2.26 -4.07 6.80
C GLN A 46 -1.03 -4.97 6.71
N MET A 47 -0.16 -4.86 7.70
CA MET A 47 1.03 -5.71 7.78
C MET A 47 1.27 -6.27 9.16
N HIS A 48 1.91 -7.43 9.22
CA HIS A 48 2.34 -8.09 10.44
C HIS A 48 3.60 -8.89 10.20
N LYS A 49 4.44 -9.01 11.22
CA LYS A 49 5.68 -9.74 11.13
C LYS A 49 5.44 -11.23 10.86
N ALA A 50 6.17 -11.81 9.92
CA ALA A 50 5.88 -13.16 9.44
C ALA A 50 6.14 -14.23 10.52
N ASP A 51 7.21 -14.09 11.30
CA ASP A 51 7.57 -15.04 12.38
C ASP A 51 6.64 -14.95 13.61
N GLU A 52 5.88 -13.87 13.76
CA GLU A 52 4.88 -13.69 14.80
C GLU A 52 3.47 -14.13 14.36
N THR A 53 3.29 -14.43 13.08
CA THR A 53 2.01 -14.86 12.49
C THR A 53 1.92 -16.38 12.50
N LYS A 54 0.98 -16.92 13.30
CA LYS A 54 0.86 -18.37 13.52
C LYS A 54 -0.01 -19.09 12.52
N ASP A 55 -0.95 -18.37 11.90
CA ASP A 55 -1.86 -18.98 10.92
C ASP A 55 -1.12 -19.26 9.60
N PRO A 56 -1.50 -20.32 8.89
CA PRO A 56 -0.92 -20.63 7.58
C PRO A 56 -1.36 -19.63 6.52
N ALA A 57 -0.56 -19.50 5.47
CA ALA A 57 -0.76 -18.55 4.39
C ALA A 57 -2.12 -18.67 3.70
N GLU A 58 -2.57 -19.90 3.53
CA GLU A 58 -3.88 -20.25 2.96
C GLU A 58 -5.02 -19.61 3.74
N LYS A 59 -4.91 -19.58 5.07
CA LYS A 59 -5.91 -18.98 5.95
C LYS A 59 -5.80 -17.45 5.97
N ILE A 60 -4.57 -16.93 6.04
CA ILE A 60 -4.30 -15.47 6.08
C ILE A 60 -4.86 -14.78 4.83
N SER A 61 -4.78 -15.42 3.68
CA SER A 61 -5.21 -14.87 2.40
C SER A 61 -6.69 -15.06 2.08
N GLN A 62 -7.46 -15.71 2.95
CA GLN A 62 -8.91 -15.83 2.78
C GLN A 62 -9.64 -14.50 2.98
N PRO A 63 -10.74 -14.26 2.22
CA PRO A 63 -11.63 -13.13 2.48
C PRO A 63 -12.15 -13.15 3.91
N GLY A 64 -12.22 -11.97 4.53
CA GLY A 64 -12.74 -11.82 5.89
C GLY A 64 -11.77 -12.29 7.01
N TYR A 65 -10.52 -12.63 6.68
CA TYR A 65 -9.54 -12.96 7.71
C TYR A 65 -9.36 -11.81 8.70
N GLN A 66 -9.46 -12.12 9.99
CA GLN A 66 -9.38 -11.13 11.06
C GLN A 66 -7.94 -10.79 11.38
N THR A 67 -7.49 -9.64 10.96
CA THR A 67 -6.10 -9.18 11.13
C THR A 67 -5.77 -8.77 12.57
N GLY A 68 -6.76 -8.53 13.41
CA GLY A 68 -6.56 -8.28 14.84
C GLY A 68 -5.62 -7.10 15.12
N LYS A 69 -4.39 -7.38 15.53
CA LYS A 69 -3.39 -6.38 15.91
C LYS A 69 -2.44 -5.97 14.76
N TRP A 70 -2.75 -6.32 13.54
CA TRP A 70 -1.94 -5.91 12.40
C TRP A 70 -1.92 -4.39 12.28
N MET A 71 -0.79 -3.84 11.86
CA MET A 71 -0.62 -2.40 11.72
C MET A 71 -0.89 -1.94 10.27
N PRO A 72 -1.29 -0.68 10.07
CA PRO A 72 -1.41 -0.11 8.74
C PRO A 72 -0.11 -0.23 7.95
N ALA A 73 -0.20 -0.56 6.67
CA ALA A 73 0.92 -0.62 5.75
C ALA A 73 0.82 0.43 4.66
N ILE A 74 1.96 0.95 4.22
CA ILE A 74 2.05 1.88 3.09
C ILE A 74 2.41 1.10 1.83
N VAL A 75 1.54 1.17 0.83
CA VAL A 75 1.74 0.54 -0.48
C VAL A 75 1.45 1.57 -1.58
N PRO A 76 2.39 1.80 -2.53
CA PRO A 76 3.75 1.24 -2.56
C PRO A 76 4.64 1.83 -1.46
N GLY A 77 5.47 0.98 -0.87
CA GLY A 77 6.40 1.35 0.18
C GLY A 77 7.24 0.17 0.66
N THR A 78 8.18 0.47 1.55
CA THR A 78 8.99 -0.57 2.19
C THR A 78 8.42 -0.94 3.56
N VAL A 79 8.86 -2.08 4.11
CA VAL A 79 8.58 -2.44 5.51
C VAL A 79 9.02 -1.31 6.45
N LEU A 80 10.22 -0.77 6.27
CA LEU A 80 10.73 0.32 7.10
C LEU A 80 9.86 1.58 6.99
N ASN A 81 9.40 1.95 5.79
CA ASN A 81 8.50 3.09 5.62
C ASN A 81 7.21 2.90 6.45
N SER A 82 6.61 1.73 6.38
CA SER A 82 5.42 1.42 7.17
C SER A 82 5.69 1.42 8.67
N LEU A 83 6.85 0.91 9.12
CA LEU A 83 7.25 0.93 10.53
C LEU A 83 7.49 2.37 11.05
N VAL A 84 8.08 3.24 10.23
CA VAL A 84 8.24 4.68 10.57
C VAL A 84 6.87 5.36 10.64
N HIS A 85 5.98 5.09 9.68
CA HIS A 85 4.61 5.61 9.70
C HIS A 85 3.86 5.23 10.99
N ASN A 86 4.02 4.00 11.45
CA ASN A 86 3.44 3.49 12.69
C ASN A 86 4.25 3.90 13.94
N LYS A 87 5.23 4.79 13.83
CA LYS A 87 6.06 5.31 14.92
C LYS A 87 6.86 4.24 15.67
N MET A 88 7.10 3.10 15.04
CA MET A 88 7.96 2.03 15.57
C MET A 88 9.44 2.42 15.49
N TYR A 89 9.80 3.19 14.48
CA TYR A 89 11.14 3.78 14.30
C TYR A 89 11.03 5.26 13.95
N PRO A 90 12.04 6.07 14.32
CA PRO A 90 12.09 7.47 13.92
C PRO A 90 12.37 7.62 12.43
N GLU A 91 12.10 8.83 11.90
CA GLU A 91 12.42 9.19 10.52
C GLU A 91 13.94 8.99 10.24
N PRO A 92 14.32 8.12 9.27
CA PRO A 92 15.74 7.80 9.03
C PRO A 92 16.61 9.00 8.65
N TYR A 93 16.02 9.94 7.92
CA TYR A 93 16.75 11.11 7.40
C TYR A 93 16.90 12.25 8.41
N TYR A 94 16.24 12.18 9.55
CA TYR A 94 16.33 13.20 10.58
C TYR A 94 17.35 12.83 11.66
N GLY A 95 18.15 13.83 12.08
CA GLY A 95 19.03 13.70 13.25
C GLY A 95 20.06 12.57 13.19
N MET A 96 20.40 12.10 11.99
CA MET A 96 21.30 10.95 11.78
C MET A 96 20.79 9.63 12.35
N ASN A 97 19.47 9.43 12.40
CA ASN A 97 18.84 8.22 12.90
C ASN A 97 19.25 6.95 12.11
N ASN A 98 19.68 7.12 10.86
CA ASN A 98 20.17 6.05 9.98
C ASN A 98 21.65 5.70 10.19
N LYS A 99 22.36 6.34 11.12
CA LYS A 99 23.75 5.96 11.42
C LYS A 99 23.81 4.61 12.13
N LEU A 100 24.61 3.71 11.58
CA LEU A 100 24.73 2.34 12.06
C LEU A 100 25.29 2.23 13.48
N ASP A 101 26.16 3.16 13.87
CA ASP A 101 26.75 3.23 15.22
C ASP A 101 25.72 3.58 16.31
N ARG A 102 24.65 4.26 15.96
CA ARG A 102 23.57 4.62 16.89
C ARG A 102 22.62 3.47 17.18
N ASN A 103 22.53 2.50 16.29
CA ASN A 103 21.65 1.32 16.39
C ASN A 103 20.18 1.64 16.70
N ILE A 104 19.72 2.79 16.18
CA ILE A 104 18.30 3.23 16.38
C ILE A 104 17.39 2.49 15.42
N ILE A 105 17.82 2.35 14.16
CA ILE A 105 17.12 1.56 13.15
C ILE A 105 17.96 0.30 12.92
N PRO A 106 17.34 -0.89 13.04
CA PRO A 106 18.06 -2.15 12.87
C PRO A 106 18.73 -2.28 11.50
N ASP A 107 20.00 -2.61 11.50
CA ASP A 107 20.75 -2.85 10.29
C ASP A 107 20.44 -4.24 9.72
N LEU A 108 19.97 -4.29 8.48
CA LEU A 108 19.63 -5.54 7.80
C LEU A 108 20.81 -6.52 7.72
N ALA A 109 22.02 -6.00 7.58
CA ALA A 109 23.22 -6.84 7.54
C ALA A 109 23.50 -7.57 8.87
N LYS A 110 23.01 -7.02 9.99
CA LYS A 110 23.16 -7.58 11.33
C LYS A 110 21.97 -8.42 11.76
N THR A 111 20.74 -7.96 11.41
CA THR A 111 19.50 -8.60 11.86
C THR A 111 19.10 -9.79 11.01
N GLY A 112 19.58 -9.86 9.77
CA GLY A 112 19.16 -10.89 8.82
C GLY A 112 17.84 -10.56 8.09
N ARG A 113 17.49 -11.43 7.15
CA ARG A 113 16.33 -11.23 6.27
C ARG A 113 15.01 -11.40 7.00
N GLU A 114 14.95 -12.31 7.94
CA GLU A 114 13.75 -12.66 8.72
C GLU A 114 13.21 -11.46 9.47
N PHE A 115 14.08 -10.56 9.90
CA PHE A 115 13.70 -9.36 10.63
C PHE A 115 12.73 -8.45 9.84
N TYR A 116 12.94 -8.33 8.53
CA TYR A 116 12.11 -7.52 7.63
C TYR A 116 11.16 -8.36 6.76
N THR A 117 10.87 -9.59 7.15
CA THR A 117 9.88 -10.43 6.49
C THR A 117 8.50 -10.21 7.12
N TYR A 118 7.59 -9.68 6.32
CA TYR A 118 6.25 -9.26 6.76
C TYR A 118 5.18 -9.76 5.82
N TRP A 119 4.03 -10.08 6.36
CA TRP A 119 2.79 -10.15 5.63
C TRP A 119 2.31 -8.75 5.29
N PHE A 120 1.87 -8.56 4.06
CA PHE A 120 1.12 -7.39 3.61
C PHE A 120 -0.20 -7.90 3.08
N ARG A 121 -1.31 -7.37 3.60
CA ARG A 121 -2.64 -7.85 3.26
C ARG A 121 -3.58 -6.69 2.99
N THR A 122 -4.39 -6.85 1.95
CA THR A 122 -5.55 -5.99 1.68
C THR A 122 -6.70 -6.85 1.16
N GLU A 123 -7.89 -6.30 1.20
CA GLU A 123 -9.07 -6.83 0.53
C GLU A 123 -9.54 -5.86 -0.53
N PHE A 124 -10.04 -6.37 -1.63
CA PHE A 124 -10.58 -5.57 -2.71
C PHE A 124 -11.69 -6.32 -3.44
N ASP A 125 -12.66 -5.57 -3.94
CA ASP A 125 -13.71 -6.10 -4.78
C ASP A 125 -13.36 -5.94 -6.25
N VAL A 126 -13.66 -6.97 -7.04
CA VAL A 126 -13.57 -6.88 -8.50
C VAL A 126 -14.88 -6.28 -9.01
N PRO A 127 -14.88 -5.10 -9.65
CA PRO A 127 -16.08 -4.44 -10.10
C PRO A 127 -16.88 -5.26 -11.13
N GLU A 128 -18.19 -5.08 -11.16
CA GLU A 128 -19.10 -5.81 -12.04
C GLU A 128 -18.75 -5.69 -13.53
N ASN A 129 -18.21 -4.55 -13.95
CA ASN A 129 -17.76 -4.32 -15.34
C ASN A 129 -16.54 -5.15 -15.76
N TYR A 130 -15.97 -5.95 -14.83
CA TYR A 130 -14.92 -6.93 -15.12
C TYR A 130 -15.48 -8.35 -15.32
N LYS A 131 -16.81 -8.56 -15.20
CA LYS A 131 -17.44 -9.89 -15.21
C LYS A 131 -17.04 -10.74 -16.42
N ASP A 132 -17.01 -10.14 -17.61
CA ASP A 132 -16.70 -10.83 -18.86
C ASP A 132 -15.26 -10.56 -19.37
N LYS A 133 -14.39 -10.09 -18.48
CA LYS A 133 -12.99 -9.80 -18.81
C LYS A 133 -12.07 -10.78 -18.07
N ILE A 134 -10.95 -11.11 -18.70
CA ILE A 134 -9.86 -11.81 -18.01
C ILE A 134 -9.17 -10.81 -17.07
N VAL A 135 -9.08 -11.15 -15.79
CA VAL A 135 -8.49 -10.27 -14.77
C VAL A 135 -7.07 -10.71 -14.45
N TRP A 136 -6.17 -9.76 -14.54
CA TRP A 136 -4.75 -9.94 -14.22
C TRP A 136 -4.37 -9.11 -13.01
N LEU A 137 -3.71 -9.73 -12.04
CA LEU A 137 -2.99 -9.02 -10.98
C LEU A 137 -1.61 -8.64 -11.51
N GLN A 138 -1.36 -7.34 -11.64
CA GLN A 138 -0.04 -6.81 -11.98
C GLN A 138 0.67 -6.40 -10.70
N VAL A 139 1.87 -6.92 -10.49
CA VAL A 139 2.77 -6.53 -9.40
C VAL A 139 4.01 -5.90 -10.02
N ASP A 140 4.20 -4.62 -9.83
CA ASP A 140 5.23 -3.84 -10.54
C ASP A 140 6.66 -4.15 -10.07
N GLY A 141 6.80 -4.61 -8.83
CA GLY A 141 8.07 -5.04 -8.28
C GLY A 141 8.03 -5.26 -6.77
N ILE A 142 8.84 -6.18 -6.31
CA ILE A 142 8.95 -6.52 -4.88
C ILE A 142 10.42 -6.58 -4.49
N ASN A 143 10.79 -5.92 -3.40
CA ASN A 143 12.15 -5.95 -2.90
C ASN A 143 12.26 -6.87 -1.66
N TYR A 144 12.78 -8.06 -1.75
CA TYR A 144 13.38 -8.68 -2.93
C TYR A 144 12.64 -9.96 -3.35
N ARG A 145 11.97 -10.63 -2.42
CA ARG A 145 11.20 -11.86 -2.62
C ARG A 145 9.85 -11.77 -1.96
N ALA A 146 8.83 -12.34 -2.58
CA ALA A 146 7.52 -12.53 -1.99
C ALA A 146 6.82 -13.77 -2.56
N GLU A 147 5.93 -14.30 -1.75
CA GLU A 147 4.86 -15.19 -2.17
C GLU A 147 3.60 -14.36 -2.36
N ILE A 148 2.89 -14.61 -3.46
CA ILE A 148 1.62 -13.94 -3.76
C ILE A 148 0.48 -14.93 -3.55
N TRP A 149 -0.36 -14.61 -2.59
CA TRP A 149 -1.51 -15.42 -2.21
C TRP A 149 -2.80 -14.65 -2.46
N VAL A 150 -3.80 -15.31 -3.02
CA VAL A 150 -5.14 -14.75 -3.21
C VAL A 150 -6.17 -15.82 -2.88
N ASN A 151 -7.14 -15.51 -2.01
CA ASN A 151 -8.26 -16.37 -1.62
C ASN A 151 -7.84 -17.79 -1.18
N GLY A 152 -6.69 -17.93 -0.50
CA GLY A 152 -6.16 -19.21 -0.04
C GLY A 152 -5.23 -19.93 -1.01
N TYR A 153 -5.01 -19.39 -2.21
CA TYR A 153 -4.18 -20.01 -3.24
C TYR A 153 -2.85 -19.31 -3.42
N LEU A 154 -1.75 -20.05 -3.44
CA LEU A 154 -0.45 -19.55 -3.84
C LEU A 154 -0.43 -19.36 -5.36
N LEU A 155 -0.38 -18.12 -5.81
CA LEU A 155 -0.38 -17.80 -7.23
C LEU A 155 1.02 -17.70 -7.84
N GLY A 156 2.03 -17.41 -7.02
CA GLY A 156 3.39 -17.31 -7.50
C GLY A 156 4.41 -16.90 -6.46
N ASN A 157 5.66 -17.11 -6.83
CA ASN A 157 6.83 -16.66 -6.10
C ASN A 157 7.55 -15.59 -6.93
N MET A 158 7.66 -14.40 -6.39
CA MET A 158 8.34 -13.29 -7.06
C MET A 158 9.73 -13.09 -6.49
N SER A 159 10.65 -12.68 -7.36
CA SER A 159 11.96 -12.20 -6.94
C SER A 159 12.49 -11.13 -7.90
N GLY A 160 13.02 -10.04 -7.33
CA GLY A 160 13.60 -8.93 -8.10
C GLY A 160 12.80 -7.65 -8.04
N MET A 161 13.49 -6.52 -7.78
CA MET A 161 12.87 -5.22 -7.55
C MET A 161 12.28 -4.56 -8.79
N PHE A 162 12.79 -4.90 -9.98
CA PHE A 162 12.50 -4.19 -11.23
C PHE A 162 11.85 -5.10 -12.28
N LYS A 163 11.30 -6.21 -11.85
CA LYS A 163 10.64 -7.17 -12.73
C LYS A 163 9.15 -7.19 -12.42
N PRO A 164 8.29 -6.62 -13.29
CA PRO A 164 6.85 -6.76 -13.12
C PRO A 164 6.41 -8.19 -13.41
N GLU A 165 5.45 -8.67 -12.63
CA GLU A 165 4.80 -9.95 -12.85
C GLU A 165 3.30 -9.74 -13.13
N TYR A 166 2.76 -10.59 -14.00
CA TYR A 166 1.35 -10.61 -14.37
C TYR A 166 0.78 -11.97 -14.03
N ILE A 167 -0.15 -12.01 -13.11
CA ILE A 167 -0.74 -13.24 -12.60
C ILE A 167 -2.22 -13.26 -12.98
N ASN A 168 -2.65 -14.28 -13.69
CA ASN A 168 -4.07 -14.46 -14.00
C ASN A 168 -4.83 -14.90 -12.76
N ILE A 169 -5.77 -14.07 -12.30
CA ILE A 169 -6.61 -14.35 -11.12
C ILE A 169 -8.07 -14.68 -11.50
N ASP A 170 -8.34 -14.82 -12.75
CA ASP A 170 -9.70 -15.02 -13.26
C ASP A 170 -10.33 -16.32 -12.75
N ILE A 171 -9.53 -17.38 -12.65
CA ILE A 171 -9.96 -18.68 -12.15
C ILE A 171 -10.51 -18.63 -10.71
N LEU A 172 -10.03 -17.69 -9.89
CA LEU A 172 -10.43 -17.60 -8.49
C LEU A 172 -11.79 -16.95 -8.29
N ARG A 173 -12.39 -16.35 -9.33
CA ARG A 173 -13.70 -15.72 -9.27
C ARG A 173 -14.85 -16.74 -9.26
N PHE A 174 -14.61 -17.92 -9.78
CA PHE A 174 -15.65 -18.95 -9.98
C PHE A 174 -15.81 -19.91 -8.79
N GLU A 175 -14.92 -19.89 -7.81
CA GLU A 175 -14.99 -20.79 -6.66
C GLU A 175 -15.86 -20.26 -5.50
N HIS A 176 -16.38 -19.03 -5.60
CA HIS A 176 -17.20 -18.39 -4.56
C HIS A 176 -18.56 -17.88 -5.07
N ALA A 177 -19.04 -18.37 -6.21
CA ALA A 177 -20.35 -18.08 -6.76
C ALA A 177 -21.40 -19.11 -6.35
#